data_51555983a748d2cb77f4e17c82e340d1
#
_entry.id   51555983a748d2cb77f4e17c82e340d1
#
_cell.length_a   1.000
_cell.length_b   1.000
_cell.length_c   1.000
_cell.angle_alpha   90.00
_cell.angle_beta   90.00
_cell.angle_gamma   90.00
#
_symmetry.space_group_name_H-M   'P 1'
#
loop_
_entity.id
_entity.type
_entity.pdbx_description
1 polymer ?
#
loop_
_entity_poly.entity_id
_entity_poly.type
_entity_poly.pdbx_seq_one_letter_code
_entity_poly.pdbx_strand_id
1 'polypeptide(L)'
;MTFKNEYNFNNDLSIIRKKNQYFISSNRFAIDKIVEEAIFGNDDKSLRFFDSKKKFFNFKVKKAFIDNEHDIFNLNGKFELNKNEITNFDLTSNFKDNKNILFSIKTSNNNKVTTFYSELAKPFVKKFEFIKGFEEGQIEFISTKNNNVSSSS
;
A
#
# COMPACT_ATOMS: atom_id res chain seq x y z
N MET A 1 -10.55 11.87 -12.72
CA MET A 1 -11.64 10.99 -12.28
C MET A 1 -11.89 11.24 -10.80
N THR A 2 -13.15 11.42 -10.41
CA THR A 2 -13.52 11.79 -9.03
C THR A 2 -14.43 10.71 -8.47
N PHE A 3 -14.13 10.19 -7.29
CA PHE A 3 -14.93 9.17 -6.62
C PHE A 3 -15.36 9.68 -5.24
N LYS A 4 -16.59 9.42 -4.84
CA LYS A 4 -17.00 9.55 -3.45
C LYS A 4 -16.52 8.34 -2.65
N ASN A 5 -16.09 8.55 -1.44
CA ASN A 5 -15.66 7.52 -0.50
C ASN A 5 -16.48 7.60 0.80
N GLU A 6 -16.23 6.68 1.72
CA GLU A 6 -16.90 6.58 3.02
C GLU A 6 -16.69 7.82 3.91
N TYR A 7 -15.65 8.60 3.64
CA TYR A 7 -15.27 9.79 4.41
C TYR A 7 -15.91 11.08 3.90
N ASN A 8 -16.88 10.99 2.99
CA ASN A 8 -17.66 12.12 2.48
C ASN A 8 -16.87 13.22 1.74
N PHE A 9 -15.69 12.90 1.19
CA PHE A 9 -14.95 13.80 0.31
C PHE A 9 -14.77 13.18 -1.10
N ASN A 10 -14.51 14.02 -2.08
CA ASN A 10 -14.21 13.56 -3.43
C ASN A 10 -12.73 13.23 -3.56
N ASN A 11 -12.42 11.97 -3.91
CA ASN A 11 -11.09 11.60 -4.36
C ASN A 11 -10.83 12.25 -5.72
N ASP A 12 -9.76 13.04 -5.84
CA ASP A 12 -9.27 13.53 -7.12
C ASP A 12 -8.10 12.64 -7.58
N LEU A 13 -8.24 11.98 -8.68
CA LEU A 13 -7.23 11.06 -9.19
C LEU A 13 -6.86 11.44 -10.62
N SER A 14 -5.57 11.70 -10.84
CA SER A 14 -4.98 11.86 -12.17
C SER A 14 -4.10 10.66 -12.49
N ILE A 15 -4.32 10.04 -13.64
CA ILE A 15 -3.54 8.91 -14.13
C ILE A 15 -2.99 9.27 -15.50
N ILE A 16 -1.65 9.29 -15.61
CA ILE A 16 -0.93 9.53 -16.87
C ILE A 16 -0.17 8.25 -17.21
N ARG A 17 -0.43 7.70 -18.40
CA ARG A 17 0.28 6.53 -18.92
C ARG A 17 1.34 6.95 -19.93
N LYS A 18 2.57 6.43 -19.77
CA LYS A 18 3.67 6.54 -20.75
C LYS A 18 4.25 5.15 -21.00
N LYS A 19 3.88 4.52 -22.12
CA LYS A 19 4.25 3.13 -22.44
C LYS A 19 3.78 2.15 -21.36
N ASN A 20 4.71 1.53 -20.62
CA ASN A 20 4.47 0.62 -19.51
C ASN A 20 4.58 1.28 -18.12
N GLN A 21 4.70 2.60 -18.07
CA GLN A 21 4.78 3.38 -16.84
C GLN A 21 3.47 4.13 -16.61
N TYR A 22 3.00 4.12 -15.37
CA TYR A 22 1.82 4.82 -14.93
C TYR A 22 2.21 5.81 -13.83
N PHE A 23 1.79 7.04 -13.98
CA PHE A 23 1.98 8.11 -13.00
C PHE A 23 0.62 8.47 -12.43
N ILE A 24 0.45 8.23 -11.16
CA ILE A 24 -0.80 8.44 -10.43
C ILE A 24 -0.57 9.59 -9.45
N SER A 25 -1.41 10.60 -9.47
CA SER A 25 -1.33 11.69 -8.51
C SER A 25 -2.71 12.11 -8.01
N SER A 26 -2.74 12.55 -6.76
CA SER A 26 -3.95 13.03 -6.10
C SER A 26 -3.60 14.09 -5.05
N ASN A 27 -4.49 15.06 -4.84
CA ASN A 27 -4.37 15.95 -3.69
C ASN A 27 -4.93 15.29 -2.42
N ARG A 28 -6.02 14.50 -2.57
CA ARG A 28 -6.68 13.78 -1.47
C ARG A 28 -7.11 12.41 -1.93
N PHE A 29 -6.78 11.38 -1.15
CA PHE A 29 -7.16 10.02 -1.47
C PHE A 29 -7.38 9.17 -0.20
N ALA A 30 -8.44 8.36 -0.18
CA ALA A 30 -8.65 7.35 0.86
C ALA A 30 -7.88 6.08 0.46
N ILE A 31 -6.96 5.64 1.32
CA ILE A 31 -6.08 4.50 1.05
C ILE A 31 -6.43 3.26 1.87
N ASP A 32 -7.40 3.36 2.77
CA ASP A 32 -7.82 2.31 3.69
C ASP A 32 -7.98 0.94 3.01
N LYS A 33 -8.78 0.89 1.93
CA LYS A 33 -9.00 -0.35 1.17
C LYS A 33 -7.74 -0.87 0.47
N ILE A 34 -6.88 0.03 -0.01
CA ILE A 34 -5.63 -0.36 -0.66
C ILE A 34 -4.66 -0.96 0.36
N VAL A 35 -4.58 -0.36 1.54
CA VAL A 35 -3.72 -0.87 2.63
C VAL A 35 -4.25 -2.20 3.14
N GLU A 36 -5.55 -2.32 3.33
CA GLU A 36 -6.21 -3.57 3.72
C GLU A 36 -5.91 -4.70 2.73
N GLU A 37 -6.09 -4.45 1.44
CA GLU A 37 -5.78 -5.40 0.38
C GLU A 37 -4.28 -5.76 0.32
N ALA A 38 -3.39 -4.78 0.51
CA ALA A 38 -1.95 -5.00 0.49
C ALA A 38 -1.45 -5.83 1.68
N ILE A 39 -2.09 -5.72 2.85
CA ILE A 39 -1.70 -6.42 4.07
C ILE A 39 -2.38 -7.79 4.20
N PHE A 40 -3.69 -7.86 3.91
CA PHE A 40 -4.53 -9.03 4.15
C PHE A 40 -5.07 -9.68 2.88
N GLY A 41 -4.95 -9.00 1.73
CA GLY A 41 -5.50 -9.50 0.47
C GLY A 41 -4.87 -10.82 0.07
N ASN A 42 -5.71 -11.81 -0.21
CA ASN A 42 -5.29 -13.01 -0.88
C ASN A 42 -4.96 -12.67 -2.34
N ASP A 43 -3.73 -12.95 -2.74
CA ASP A 43 -3.05 -12.56 -4.00
C ASP A 43 -3.82 -12.79 -5.33
N ASP A 44 -5.02 -13.37 -5.31
CA ASP A 44 -5.55 -14.03 -6.50
C ASP A 44 -6.57 -13.28 -7.36
N LYS A 45 -7.13 -12.14 -6.95
CA LYS A 45 -8.29 -11.60 -7.68
C LYS A 45 -8.25 -10.14 -8.11
N SER A 46 -7.55 -9.25 -7.44
CA SER A 46 -7.71 -7.80 -7.65
C SER A 46 -6.91 -7.22 -8.83
N LEU A 47 -5.85 -7.87 -9.28
CA LEU A 47 -4.94 -7.32 -10.30
C LEU A 47 -5.06 -7.99 -11.69
N ARG A 48 -6.04 -8.85 -11.91
CA ARG A 48 -6.25 -9.55 -13.19
C ARG A 48 -6.64 -8.67 -14.37
N PHE A 49 -6.83 -7.38 -14.15
CA PHE A 49 -7.21 -6.42 -15.20
C PHE A 49 -6.05 -5.99 -16.11
N PHE A 50 -4.82 -6.32 -15.75
CA PHE A 50 -3.66 -5.94 -16.53
C PHE A 50 -3.19 -7.13 -17.36
N ASP A 51 -2.76 -6.86 -18.61
CA ASP A 51 -2.08 -7.85 -19.43
C ASP A 51 -0.79 -8.34 -18.73
N SER A 52 -0.29 -9.50 -19.09
CA SER A 52 0.85 -10.16 -18.45
C SER A 52 2.20 -9.44 -18.59
N LYS A 53 2.23 -8.25 -19.19
CA LYS A 53 3.46 -7.47 -19.37
C LYS A 53 3.84 -6.74 -18.08
N LYS A 54 5.15 -6.63 -17.87
CA LYS A 54 5.71 -5.86 -16.76
C LYS A 54 5.31 -4.39 -16.83
N LYS A 55 4.78 -3.86 -15.73
CA LYS A 55 4.34 -2.48 -15.60
C LYS A 55 4.94 -1.84 -14.35
N PHE A 56 5.13 -0.52 -14.43
CA PHE A 56 5.69 0.29 -13.36
C PHE A 56 4.70 1.37 -12.99
N PHE A 57 4.45 1.51 -11.72
CA PHE A 57 3.54 2.51 -11.17
C PHE A 57 4.31 3.43 -10.22
N ASN A 58 4.13 4.73 -10.43
CA ASN A 58 4.62 5.77 -9.54
C ASN A 58 3.41 6.55 -9.06
N PHE A 59 3.29 6.75 -7.77
CA PHE A 59 2.17 7.52 -7.22
C PHE A 59 2.62 8.56 -6.22
N LYS A 60 1.89 9.68 -6.21
CA LYS A 60 2.08 10.80 -5.30
C LYS A 60 0.73 11.29 -4.82
N VAL A 61 0.51 11.26 -3.52
CA VAL A 61 -0.71 11.78 -2.89
C VAL A 61 -0.31 12.78 -1.82
N LYS A 62 -0.82 14.01 -1.89
CA LYS A 62 -0.47 15.04 -0.92
C LYS A 62 -1.02 14.74 0.46
N LYS A 63 -2.27 14.29 0.53
CA LYS A 63 -2.95 13.93 1.77
C LYS A 63 -3.73 12.64 1.54
N ALA A 64 -3.47 11.62 2.36
CA ALA A 64 -4.20 10.38 2.33
C ALA A 64 -4.86 10.13 3.69
N PHE A 65 -5.97 9.40 3.66
CA PHE A 65 -6.77 9.08 4.84
C PHE A 65 -6.67 7.59 5.12
N ILE A 66 -6.22 7.26 6.33
CA ILE A 66 -6.20 5.89 6.85
C ILE A 66 -7.57 5.55 7.45
N ASP A 67 -8.12 6.50 8.19
CA ASP A 67 -9.44 6.44 8.82
C ASP A 67 -10.00 7.87 9.02
N ASN A 68 -11.11 8.00 9.77
CA ASN A 68 -11.75 9.30 10.04
C ASN A 68 -10.94 10.23 10.97
N GLU A 69 -9.96 9.69 11.69
CA GLU A 69 -9.20 10.41 12.71
C GLU A 69 -7.76 10.68 12.27
N HIS A 70 -7.22 9.86 11.33
CA HIS A 70 -5.80 9.88 11.00
C HIS A 70 -5.54 10.12 9.53
N ASP A 71 -4.85 11.24 9.29
CA ASP A 71 -4.36 11.64 8.00
C ASP A 71 -2.86 11.35 7.89
N ILE A 72 -2.41 11.00 6.70
CA ILE A 72 -1.01 10.95 6.33
C ILE A 72 -0.72 11.88 5.15
N PHE A 73 0.49 12.34 5.08
CA PHE A 73 0.93 13.35 4.13
C PHE A 73 2.10 12.86 3.29
N ASN A 74 2.27 13.48 2.13
CA ASN A 74 3.40 13.23 1.24
C ASN A 74 3.57 11.74 0.90
N LEU A 75 2.47 11.05 0.69
CA LEU A 75 2.48 9.64 0.28
C LEU A 75 3.13 9.54 -1.09
N ASN A 76 4.30 8.96 -1.14
CA ASN A 76 5.04 8.68 -2.35
C ASN A 76 5.31 7.18 -2.44
N GLY A 77 5.17 6.64 -3.63
CA GLY A 77 5.45 5.24 -3.81
C GLY A 77 5.70 4.85 -5.25
N LYS A 78 6.27 3.69 -5.39
CA LYS A 78 6.46 3.02 -6.67
C LYS A 78 6.25 1.53 -6.49
N PHE A 79 5.61 0.88 -7.46
CA PHE A 79 5.54 -0.55 -7.48
C PHE A 79 5.69 -1.11 -8.88
N GLU A 80 6.13 -2.33 -8.93
CA GLU A 80 6.32 -3.12 -10.13
C GLU A 80 5.32 -4.27 -10.13
N LEU A 81 4.55 -4.35 -11.20
CA LEU A 81 3.64 -5.45 -11.46
C LEU A 81 4.22 -6.33 -12.56
N ASN A 82 4.37 -7.61 -12.31
CA ASN A 82 4.81 -8.60 -13.27
C ASN A 82 3.87 -9.81 -13.23
N LYS A 83 3.27 -10.17 -14.36
CA LYS A 83 2.28 -11.26 -14.44
C LYS A 83 1.15 -11.13 -13.40
N ASN A 84 0.67 -9.91 -13.19
CA ASN A 84 -0.36 -9.56 -12.21
C ASN A 84 0.05 -9.74 -10.73
N GLU A 85 1.32 -9.91 -10.44
CA GLU A 85 1.87 -9.96 -9.09
C GLU A 85 2.72 -8.72 -8.79
N ILE A 86 2.59 -8.18 -7.60
CA ILE A 86 3.48 -7.12 -7.11
C ILE A 86 4.81 -7.78 -6.74
N THR A 87 5.85 -7.48 -7.51
CA THR A 87 7.21 -8.00 -7.30
C THR A 87 8.06 -7.07 -6.45
N ASN A 88 7.87 -5.77 -6.61
CA ASN A 88 8.53 -4.74 -5.81
C ASN A 88 7.55 -3.64 -5.48
N PHE A 89 7.60 -3.16 -4.25
CA PHE A 89 6.82 -2.03 -3.78
C PHE A 89 7.63 -1.24 -2.77
N ASP A 90 7.71 0.05 -2.93
CA ASP A 90 8.26 0.98 -1.95
C ASP A 90 7.26 2.11 -1.74
N LEU A 91 6.94 2.41 -0.49
CA LEU A 91 6.06 3.49 -0.11
C LEU A 91 6.65 4.24 1.08
N THR A 92 6.61 5.56 1.01
CA THR A 92 6.96 6.45 2.11
C THR A 92 5.85 7.46 2.34
N SER A 93 5.63 7.81 3.59
CA SER A 93 4.67 8.84 3.99
C SER A 93 5.04 9.37 5.37
N ASN A 94 4.35 10.40 5.84
CA ASN A 94 4.50 10.90 7.20
C ASN A 94 3.16 11.35 7.79
N PHE A 95 3.05 11.32 9.11
CA PHE A 95 2.00 11.99 9.85
C PHE A 95 2.24 13.50 9.96
N LYS A 96 1.27 14.25 10.45
CA LYS A 96 1.33 15.71 10.61
C LYS A 96 2.50 16.18 11.49
N ASP A 97 2.91 15.36 12.46
CA ASP A 97 4.03 15.57 13.37
C ASP A 97 5.38 15.04 12.81
N ASN A 98 5.45 14.83 11.50
CA ASN A 98 6.61 14.30 10.77
C ASN A 98 7.05 12.89 11.16
N LYS A 99 6.23 12.11 11.88
CA LYS A 99 6.49 10.70 12.12
C LYS A 99 6.35 9.91 10.82
N ASN A 100 7.31 9.07 10.56
CA ASN A 100 7.46 8.37 9.29
C ASN A 100 6.61 7.08 9.22
N ILE A 101 6.22 6.76 8.00
CA ILE A 101 5.61 5.50 7.59
C ILE A 101 6.39 4.97 6.41
N LEU A 102 6.80 3.71 6.49
CA LEU A 102 7.51 3.00 5.44
C LEU A 102 6.82 1.67 5.16
N PHE A 103 6.64 1.35 3.90
CA PHE A 103 6.15 0.05 3.48
C PHE A 103 6.95 -0.43 2.28
N SER A 104 7.38 -1.68 2.30
CA SER A 104 8.07 -2.26 1.15
C SER A 104 7.70 -3.71 0.92
N ILE A 105 7.73 -4.10 -0.35
CA ILE A 105 7.72 -5.49 -0.79
C ILE A 105 8.93 -5.67 -1.67
N LYS A 106 9.74 -6.69 -1.37
CA LYS A 106 10.91 -7.08 -2.17
C LYS A 106 10.83 -8.56 -2.49
N THR A 107 10.94 -8.89 -3.76
CA THR A 107 10.98 -10.28 -4.22
C THR A 107 12.38 -10.60 -4.74
N SER A 108 13.02 -11.59 -4.16
CA SER A 108 14.32 -12.09 -4.58
C SER A 108 14.40 -13.60 -4.36
N ASN A 109 14.92 -14.34 -5.32
CA ASN A 109 15.11 -15.79 -5.24
C ASN A 109 13.87 -16.55 -4.76
N ASN A 110 12.69 -16.21 -5.30
CA ASN A 110 11.39 -16.77 -4.93
C ASN A 110 10.90 -16.46 -3.49
N ASN A 111 11.62 -15.64 -2.75
CA ASN A 111 11.17 -15.12 -1.45
C ASN A 111 10.60 -13.72 -1.63
N LYS A 112 9.40 -13.52 -1.13
CA LYS A 112 8.73 -12.21 -1.06
C LYS A 112 8.77 -11.73 0.38
N VAL A 113 9.50 -10.67 0.63
CA VAL A 113 9.60 -10.03 1.96
C VAL A 113 8.77 -8.77 1.96
N THR A 114 7.81 -8.70 2.86
CA THR A 114 6.99 -7.51 3.13
C THR A 114 7.44 -6.90 4.43
N THR A 115 7.76 -5.61 4.41
CA THR A 115 8.13 -4.84 5.60
C THR A 115 7.20 -3.65 5.74
N PHE A 116 6.67 -3.45 6.93
CA PHE A 116 5.92 -2.27 7.31
C PHE A 116 6.51 -1.68 8.58
N TYR A 117 6.71 -0.36 8.58
CA TYR A 117 7.18 0.39 9.73
C TYR A 117 6.38 1.68 9.88
N SER A 118 6.01 2.01 11.10
CA SER A 118 5.39 3.30 11.44
C SER A 118 5.86 3.76 12.81
N GLU A 119 6.27 5.03 12.90
CA GLU A 119 6.61 5.68 14.16
C GLU A 119 5.38 5.99 15.04
N LEU A 120 4.18 5.77 14.51
CA LEU A 120 2.92 5.85 15.25
C LEU A 120 2.12 4.58 15.02
N ALA A 121 2.02 3.74 16.05
CA ALA A 121 1.34 2.44 15.97
C ALA A 121 -0.20 2.58 15.97
N LYS A 122 -0.73 3.50 16.76
CA LYS A 122 -2.17 3.64 17.06
C LYS A 122 -3.11 3.57 15.85
N PRO A 123 -2.90 4.30 14.74
CA PRO A 123 -3.81 4.26 13.60
C PRO A 123 -3.93 2.88 12.97
N PHE A 124 -2.82 2.13 12.94
CA PHE A 124 -2.76 0.82 12.31
C PHE A 124 -3.26 -0.29 13.22
N VAL A 125 -2.91 -0.24 14.49
CA VAL A 125 -3.37 -1.22 15.48
C VAL A 125 -4.88 -1.15 15.65
N LYS A 126 -5.43 0.07 15.77
CA LYS A 126 -6.87 0.30 15.90
C LYS A 126 -7.66 -0.13 14.64
N LYS A 127 -7.16 0.23 13.47
CA LYS A 127 -7.85 -0.05 12.18
C LYS A 127 -7.78 -1.52 11.79
N PHE A 128 -6.62 -2.14 11.97
CA PHE A 128 -6.34 -3.47 11.43
C PHE A 128 -6.29 -4.57 12.50
N GLU A 129 -6.57 -4.22 13.77
CA GLU A 129 -6.61 -5.16 14.91
C GLU A 129 -5.38 -6.08 15.00
N PHE A 130 -4.21 -5.59 14.58
CA PHE A 130 -2.98 -6.39 14.53
C PHE A 130 -2.58 -6.97 15.88
N ILE A 131 -2.76 -6.20 16.96
CA ILE A 131 -2.45 -6.62 18.32
C ILE A 131 -3.39 -5.86 19.28
N LYS A 132 -4.17 -6.56 20.08
CA LYS A 132 -5.00 -5.94 21.11
C LYS A 132 -4.12 -5.38 22.24
N GLY A 133 -4.30 -4.10 22.56
CA GLY A 133 -3.66 -3.46 23.73
C GLY A 133 -2.35 -2.73 23.47
N PHE A 134 -1.88 -2.63 22.22
CA PHE A 134 -0.67 -1.88 21.85
C PHE A 134 -1.07 -0.62 21.07
N GLU A 135 -1.39 0.47 21.77
CA GLU A 135 -1.82 1.71 21.11
C GLU A 135 -0.73 2.79 21.07
N GLU A 136 0.36 2.63 21.82
CA GLU A 136 1.43 3.62 21.91
C GLU A 136 2.74 3.12 21.30
N GLY A 137 3.57 4.06 20.82
CA GLY A 137 4.88 3.79 20.27
C GLY A 137 4.88 3.52 18.76
N GLN A 138 5.90 2.80 18.32
CA GLN A 138 6.13 2.42 16.92
C GLN A 138 5.69 0.98 16.66
N ILE A 139 5.39 0.69 15.39
CA ILE A 139 5.10 -0.67 14.93
C ILE A 139 6.06 -1.05 13.81
N GLU A 140 6.58 -2.26 13.88
CA GLU A 140 7.32 -2.90 12.81
C GLU A 140 6.73 -4.29 12.54
N PHE A 141 6.52 -4.58 11.28
CA PHE A 141 6.00 -5.88 10.82
C PHE A 141 6.85 -6.38 9.65
N ILE A 142 7.33 -7.61 9.76
CA ILE A 142 8.07 -8.28 8.69
C ILE A 142 7.44 -9.63 8.43
N SER A 143 7.08 -9.87 7.16
CA SER A 143 6.53 -11.15 6.70
C SER A 143 7.36 -11.66 5.53
N THR A 144 7.65 -12.96 5.53
CA THR A 144 8.35 -13.64 4.43
C THR A 144 7.48 -14.76 3.89
N LYS A 145 7.18 -14.69 2.59
CA LYS A 145 6.45 -15.75 1.85
C LYS A 145 7.41 -16.41 0.87
N ASN A 146 7.50 -17.74 0.94
CA ASN A 146 8.26 -18.52 -0.04
C ASN A 146 7.31 -19.02 -1.13
N ASN A 147 7.57 -18.64 -2.39
CA ASN A 147 6.73 -19.02 -3.54
C ASN A 147 7.02 -20.44 -4.07
N ASN A 148 7.94 -21.18 -3.44
CA ASN A 148 8.30 -22.55 -3.85
C ASN A 148 7.39 -23.66 -3.25
N VAL A 149 6.42 -23.33 -2.42
CA VAL A 149 5.46 -24.32 -1.89
C VAL A 149 4.26 -24.38 -2.82
N SER A 150 4.45 -24.88 -4.05
CA SER A 150 3.35 -25.49 -4.78
C SER A 150 3.04 -26.81 -4.08
N SER A 151 1.87 -26.90 -3.50
CA SER A 151 1.30 -28.11 -2.96
C SER A 151 1.38 -29.26 -3.97
N SER A 152 2.27 -30.20 -3.73
CA SER A 152 2.15 -31.55 -4.25
C SER A 152 1.33 -32.33 -3.23
N SER A 153 0.10 -32.56 -3.51
CA SER A 153 -0.68 -33.72 -3.11
C SER A 153 -2.05 -33.66 -3.76
#